data_f469ae52a6c5b5d0152498ca9d40ec52
#
_entry.id   f469ae52a6c5b5d0152498ca9d40ec52
#
_cell.length_a   1.000
_cell.length_b   1.000
_cell.length_c   1.000
_cell.angle_alpha   90.00
_cell.angle_beta   90.00
_cell.angle_gamma   90.00
#
_symmetry.space_group_name_H-M   'P 1'
#
loop_
_entity.id
_entity.type
_entity.pdbx_description
1 polymer ?
#
loop_
_entity_poly.entity_id
_entity_poly.type
_entity_poly.pdbx_seq_one_letter_code
_entity_poly.pdbx_strand_id
1 'polypeptide(L)'
;MNVFLPVKQLQTFLICFILMTISVSTRAADSPLLIKNLGEGHCFVRVNTSQKYLLLPVEDASPDVRISMIVNNKEVKNFDVRLAIHKVDYFVPVDLSDFSGKTVSFKFKMNSNDPIRVNLSPDNTACCKEMKLSDTFDTTNREKFRPTYHFSPLYGWMNDPNGMVYKDGEYHLFYQYNPYGSKWGNMNWGHAISKDLVNWEHRPVAIAPDALGTIFSGSAVVDHNNTAGFGAGAIIAIYTQNSDRQVQSIAYSTDNGRTFTKYENNPVLVSEARDFRDPKVFWYEATKRWIMVLAVGQEMQIFSSPNLKDWAFESSFGEGYGAHGNVWECPDLFELPVEGTNEKKWVLLCSLGDGPFGDSATQYFVGSFDGKKFSCDNQPNVTKWMDWGKDHYATVTWSDAPDNRRIAIAWMSNWQYANDVPTSQYRSPNSIPRDLSLFAIDGGIYLQSAPSPELLKLRGVSKKRSFKVNGTRIVKDLIPNNEGAYEIELSLKNQQAEIIGFRLYNDKGEEVDMQYD
;
A
#
# COMPACT_ATOMS: atom_id res chain seq x y z
N MET A 1 21.90 -49.74 69.84
CA MET A 1 22.05 -48.29 70.20
C MET A 1 20.89 -47.54 69.52
N ASN A 2 19.80 -47.41 70.28
CA ASN A 2 18.58 -46.80 69.82
C ASN A 2 18.68 -45.29 70.03
N VAL A 3 18.60 -44.49 68.97
CA VAL A 3 18.51 -43.04 69.04
C VAL A 3 17.06 -42.67 68.76
N PHE A 4 16.33 -42.32 69.81
CA PHE A 4 15.00 -41.69 69.72
C PHE A 4 15.18 -40.22 69.35
N LEU A 5 14.65 -39.80 68.20
CA LEU A 5 14.47 -38.41 67.84
C LEU A 5 13.16 -37.88 68.52
N PRO A 6 13.18 -36.69 69.13
CA PRO A 6 12.05 -36.22 69.91
C PRO A 6 10.86 -35.78 69.00
N VAL A 7 9.68 -36.26 69.34
CA VAL A 7 8.40 -36.04 68.67
C VAL A 7 8.05 -34.57 68.29
N LYS A 8 8.67 -33.59 68.95
CA LYS A 8 8.49 -32.16 68.66
C LYS A 8 9.05 -31.69 67.31
N GLN A 9 10.08 -32.35 66.75
CA GLN A 9 10.63 -31.98 65.46
C GLN A 9 9.77 -32.51 64.28
N LEU A 10 9.04 -33.56 64.47
CA LEU A 10 8.16 -34.11 63.43
C LEU A 10 6.90 -33.25 63.21
N GLN A 11 6.37 -32.65 64.29
CA GLN A 11 5.20 -31.75 64.15
C GLN A 11 5.53 -30.40 63.49
N THR A 12 6.74 -29.87 63.68
CA THR A 12 7.18 -28.64 63.03
C THR A 12 7.41 -28.81 61.54
N PHE A 13 7.92 -29.99 61.12
CA PHE A 13 8.07 -30.33 59.72
C PHE A 13 6.72 -30.57 58.99
N LEU A 14 5.75 -31.18 59.66
CA LEU A 14 4.43 -31.41 59.08
C LEU A 14 3.62 -30.12 58.91
N ILE A 15 3.77 -29.20 59.88
CA ILE A 15 3.09 -27.87 59.82
C ILE A 15 3.73 -26.98 58.72
N CYS A 16 5.06 -27.01 58.55
CA CYS A 16 5.69 -26.30 57.43
C CYS A 16 5.32 -26.88 56.07
N PHE A 17 5.13 -28.21 55.93
CA PHE A 17 4.69 -28.82 54.69
C PHE A 17 3.22 -28.53 54.38
N ILE A 18 2.34 -28.49 55.38
CA ILE A 18 0.93 -28.13 55.25
C ILE A 18 0.75 -26.62 54.96
N LEU A 19 1.60 -25.75 55.51
CA LEU A 19 1.61 -24.33 55.21
C LEU A 19 2.20 -24.03 53.81
N MET A 20 3.12 -24.81 53.29
CA MET A 20 3.60 -24.71 51.90
C MET A 20 2.58 -25.23 50.87
N THR A 21 1.70 -26.15 51.21
CA THR A 21 0.65 -26.65 50.31
C THR A 21 -0.62 -25.80 50.31
N ILE A 22 -0.83 -24.94 51.30
CA ILE A 22 -2.00 -24.03 51.38
C ILE A 22 -1.70 -22.65 50.71
N SER A 23 -0.44 -22.32 50.46
CA SER A 23 -0.07 -21.08 49.77
C SER A 23 -0.01 -21.17 48.24
N VAL A 24 -0.53 -22.23 47.62
CA VAL A 24 -0.50 -22.44 46.15
C VAL A 24 -1.93 -22.48 45.56
N SER A 25 -2.90 -21.80 46.09
CA SER A 25 -4.15 -21.64 45.33
C SER A 25 -4.95 -20.38 45.67
N THR A 26 -4.33 -19.24 45.67
CA THR A 26 -4.97 -18.08 45.09
C THR A 26 -4.37 -17.87 43.73
N ARG A 27 -4.92 -18.51 42.70
CA ARG A 27 -4.78 -18.00 41.33
C ARG A 27 -5.27 -16.55 41.40
N ALA A 28 -4.33 -15.62 41.52
CA ALA A 28 -4.60 -14.28 41.07
C ALA A 28 -5.14 -14.48 39.65
N ALA A 29 -6.35 -14.03 39.38
CA ALA A 29 -6.92 -14.07 38.05
C ALA A 29 -5.86 -13.41 37.16
N ASP A 30 -5.24 -14.20 36.27
CA ASP A 30 -4.19 -13.70 35.39
C ASP A 30 -4.80 -12.49 34.64
N SER A 31 -4.26 -11.30 34.86
CA SER A 31 -4.70 -10.13 34.12
C SER A 31 -4.66 -10.46 32.62
N PRO A 32 -5.73 -10.17 31.87
CA PRO A 32 -5.78 -10.46 30.44
C PRO A 32 -4.64 -9.77 29.66
N LEU A 33 -4.09 -8.70 30.22
CA LEU A 33 -2.92 -7.98 29.72
C LEU A 33 -1.90 -7.83 30.85
N LEU A 34 -0.73 -8.42 30.68
CA LEU A 34 0.39 -8.30 31.61
C LEU A 34 1.58 -7.66 30.89
N ILE A 35 2.04 -6.52 31.38
CA ILE A 35 3.24 -5.83 30.90
C ILE A 35 4.33 -5.95 31.95
N LYS A 36 5.51 -6.39 31.56
CA LYS A 36 6.68 -6.56 32.44
C LYS A 36 7.89 -5.85 31.86
N ASN A 37 8.48 -4.99 32.67
CA ASN A 37 9.81 -4.46 32.45
C ASN A 37 10.85 -5.52 32.82
N LEU A 38 11.75 -5.82 31.87
CA LEU A 38 12.83 -6.80 32.05
C LEU A 38 14.21 -6.14 32.29
N GLY A 39 14.25 -4.81 32.39
CA GLY A 39 15.48 -4.02 32.49
C GLY A 39 16.08 -3.65 31.12
N GLU A 40 17.00 -2.68 31.13
CA GLU A 40 17.72 -2.21 29.93
C GLU A 40 16.84 -1.84 28.72
N GLY A 41 15.64 -1.33 28.97
CA GLY A 41 14.65 -1.01 27.93
C GLY A 41 13.84 -2.20 27.43
N HIS A 42 14.18 -3.42 27.81
CA HIS A 42 13.44 -4.62 27.40
C HIS A 42 12.07 -4.72 28.05
N CYS A 43 11.07 -5.01 27.25
CA CYS A 43 9.69 -5.19 27.67
C CYS A 43 9.15 -6.54 27.18
N PHE A 44 8.34 -7.14 28.04
CA PHE A 44 7.57 -8.34 27.75
C PHE A 44 6.10 -8.05 28.00
N VAL A 45 5.26 -8.33 27.00
CA VAL A 45 3.81 -8.22 27.11
C VAL A 45 3.20 -9.59 26.90
N ARG A 46 2.35 -10.03 27.84
CA ARG A 46 1.57 -11.26 27.70
C ARG A 46 0.09 -10.91 27.62
N VAL A 47 -0.55 -11.42 26.61
CA VAL A 47 -1.98 -11.31 26.35
C VAL A 47 -2.63 -12.68 26.47
N ASN A 48 -3.65 -12.77 27.29
CA ASN A 48 -4.48 -13.95 27.47
C ASN A 48 -5.95 -13.52 27.41
N THR A 49 -6.49 -13.46 26.19
CA THR A 49 -7.78 -12.80 25.95
C THR A 49 -8.55 -13.44 24.80
N SER A 50 -9.85 -13.22 24.80
CA SER A 50 -10.74 -13.41 23.65
C SER A 50 -11.00 -12.10 22.89
N GLN A 51 -10.50 -10.95 23.37
CA GLN A 51 -10.66 -9.67 22.69
C GLN A 51 -9.89 -9.64 21.37
N LYS A 52 -10.46 -8.93 20.41
CA LYS A 52 -10.01 -8.97 19.04
C LYS A 52 -8.67 -8.28 18.81
N TYR A 53 -8.38 -7.19 19.53
CA TYR A 53 -7.22 -6.36 19.27
C TYR A 53 -6.37 -6.11 20.52
N LEU A 54 -5.06 -6.08 20.32
CA LEU A 54 -4.14 -5.33 21.16
C LEU A 54 -3.89 -3.97 20.48
N LEU A 55 -4.26 -2.88 21.15
CA LEU A 55 -4.04 -1.52 20.66
C LEU A 55 -2.69 -1.01 21.16
N LEU A 56 -1.78 -0.75 20.22
CA LEU A 56 -0.45 -0.21 20.48
C LEU A 56 -0.49 1.31 20.32
N PRO A 57 -0.08 2.08 21.36
CA PRO A 57 0.00 3.52 21.28
C PRO A 57 1.26 3.95 20.53
N VAL A 58 1.09 4.84 19.56
CA VAL A 58 2.12 5.33 18.64
C VAL A 58 2.42 6.81 18.89
N GLU A 59 3.69 7.16 18.81
CA GLU A 59 4.20 8.52 18.73
C GLU A 59 5.09 8.64 17.50
N ASP A 60 4.66 9.41 16.49
CA ASP A 60 5.34 9.50 15.19
C ASP A 60 6.78 9.98 15.24
N ALA A 61 7.13 10.74 16.29
CA ALA A 61 8.49 11.23 16.54
C ALA A 61 9.38 10.19 17.23
N SER A 62 8.83 9.09 17.75
CA SER A 62 9.61 8.04 18.42
C SER A 62 10.38 7.19 17.39
N PRO A 63 11.50 6.58 17.80
CA PRO A 63 12.22 5.62 16.96
C PRO A 63 11.41 4.35 16.73
N ASP A 64 11.70 3.67 15.63
CA ASP A 64 11.13 2.35 15.36
C ASP A 64 11.60 1.32 16.40
N VAL A 65 10.67 0.51 16.86
CA VAL A 65 10.87 -0.57 17.82
C VAL A 65 10.44 -1.87 17.17
N ARG A 66 11.37 -2.83 17.02
CA ARG A 66 11.07 -4.18 16.54
C ARG A 66 10.29 -4.94 17.60
N ILE A 67 9.09 -5.40 17.25
CA ILE A 67 8.24 -6.24 18.09
C ILE A 67 8.24 -7.66 17.55
N SER A 68 8.57 -8.63 18.41
CA SER A 68 8.39 -10.06 18.13
C SER A 68 7.12 -10.55 18.78
N MET A 69 6.17 -11.05 17.98
CA MET A 69 4.95 -11.71 18.43
C MET A 69 5.17 -13.23 18.51
N ILE A 70 4.91 -13.81 19.68
CA ILE A 70 5.22 -15.19 20.01
C ILE A 70 3.96 -15.91 20.46
N VAL A 71 3.68 -17.06 19.82
CA VAL A 71 2.58 -17.98 20.19
C VAL A 71 3.15 -19.39 20.33
N ASN A 72 2.82 -20.08 21.42
CA ASN A 72 3.33 -21.42 21.71
C ASN A 72 4.86 -21.52 21.60
N ASN A 73 5.58 -20.53 22.13
CA ASN A 73 7.04 -20.40 22.10
C ASN A 73 7.66 -20.31 20.69
N LYS A 74 6.88 -20.05 19.66
CA LYS A 74 7.36 -19.75 18.31
C LYS A 74 7.08 -18.29 17.98
N GLU A 75 8.05 -17.61 17.43
CA GLU A 75 7.83 -16.32 16.80
C GLU A 75 6.97 -16.55 15.55
N VAL A 76 5.82 -15.91 15.51
CA VAL A 76 4.84 -16.03 14.41
C VAL A 76 4.81 -14.79 13.53
N LYS A 77 5.28 -13.66 14.07
CA LYS A 77 5.32 -12.39 13.36
C LYS A 77 6.31 -11.44 14.01
N ASN A 78 6.98 -10.62 13.20
CA ASN A 78 7.71 -9.46 13.70
C ASN A 78 7.37 -8.23 12.83
N PHE A 79 7.40 -7.06 13.45
CA PHE A 79 7.06 -5.80 12.81
C PHE A 79 7.64 -4.63 13.60
N ASP A 80 7.78 -3.48 12.95
CA ASP A 80 8.30 -2.27 13.57
C ASP A 80 7.17 -1.31 13.91
N VAL A 81 7.23 -0.70 15.08
CA VAL A 81 6.26 0.31 15.54
C VAL A 81 6.99 1.44 16.23
N ARG A 82 6.59 2.67 16.00
CA ARG A 82 7.03 3.84 16.75
C ARG A 82 6.24 3.95 18.05
N LEU A 83 6.60 3.09 19.02
CA LEU A 83 5.88 3.03 20.30
C LEU A 83 6.01 4.35 21.06
N ALA A 84 4.90 4.82 21.63
CA ALA A 84 4.81 6.09 22.32
C ALA A 84 5.71 6.14 23.58
N ILE A 85 6.63 7.09 23.60
CA ILE A 85 7.52 7.34 24.74
C ILE A 85 6.91 8.40 25.65
N HIS A 86 6.52 9.56 25.10
CA HIS A 86 6.08 10.72 25.87
C HIS A 86 4.58 10.96 25.77
N LYS A 87 4.01 10.84 24.56
CA LYS A 87 2.61 11.10 24.27
C LYS A 87 2.10 10.08 23.25
N VAL A 88 0.79 9.91 23.22
CA VAL A 88 0.13 9.09 22.20
C VAL A 88 -0.42 10.01 21.11
N ASP A 89 0.07 9.86 19.88
CA ASP A 89 -0.48 10.56 18.74
C ASP A 89 -1.72 9.81 18.18
N TYR A 90 -1.65 8.48 18.10
CA TYR A 90 -2.76 7.60 17.71
C TYR A 90 -2.47 6.15 18.17
N PHE A 91 -3.45 5.25 17.90
CA PHE A 91 -3.29 3.82 18.15
C PHE A 91 -3.27 3.04 16.84
N VAL A 92 -2.57 1.90 16.85
CA VAL A 92 -2.63 0.89 15.79
C VAL A 92 -3.08 -0.45 16.36
N PRO A 93 -3.92 -1.23 15.65
CA PRO A 93 -4.40 -2.52 16.11
C PRO A 93 -3.46 -3.64 15.71
N VAL A 94 -3.17 -4.54 16.64
CA VAL A 94 -2.67 -5.88 16.33
C VAL A 94 -3.86 -6.83 16.41
N ASP A 95 -4.27 -7.41 15.29
CA ASP A 95 -5.38 -8.36 15.25
C ASP A 95 -4.98 -9.69 15.89
N LEU A 96 -5.74 -10.10 16.89
CA LEU A 96 -5.56 -11.33 17.66
C LEU A 96 -6.59 -12.40 17.33
N SER A 97 -7.47 -12.18 16.35
CA SER A 97 -8.62 -13.05 16.05
C SER A 97 -8.21 -14.50 15.80
N ASP A 98 -7.09 -14.73 15.08
CA ASP A 98 -6.55 -16.08 14.80
C ASP A 98 -5.97 -16.77 16.04
N PHE A 99 -5.82 -16.04 17.13
CA PHE A 99 -5.20 -16.48 18.37
C PHE A 99 -6.17 -16.47 19.55
N SER A 100 -7.47 -16.33 19.29
CA SER A 100 -8.50 -16.33 20.32
C SER A 100 -8.35 -17.55 21.24
N GLY A 101 -8.34 -17.31 22.56
CA GLY A 101 -8.17 -18.34 23.59
C GLY A 101 -6.75 -18.89 23.72
N LYS A 102 -5.78 -18.37 22.97
CA LYS A 102 -4.35 -18.68 23.11
C LYS A 102 -3.62 -17.59 23.88
N THR A 103 -2.53 -17.95 24.54
CA THR A 103 -1.61 -16.97 25.11
C THR A 103 -0.70 -16.43 24.01
N VAL A 104 -0.75 -15.12 23.80
CA VAL A 104 0.13 -14.39 22.88
C VAL A 104 1.11 -13.57 23.70
N SER A 105 2.36 -13.59 23.32
CA SER A 105 3.40 -12.79 23.97
C SER A 105 4.08 -11.87 22.96
N PHE A 106 4.47 -10.68 23.41
CA PHE A 106 5.22 -9.71 22.61
C PHE A 106 6.51 -9.39 23.36
N LYS A 107 7.61 -9.30 22.62
CA LYS A 107 8.91 -8.87 23.12
C LYS A 107 9.41 -7.71 22.29
N PHE A 108 9.92 -6.70 22.95
CA PHE A 108 10.54 -5.55 22.29
C PHE A 108 11.54 -4.86 23.20
N LYS A 109 12.40 -4.03 22.62
CA LYS A 109 13.33 -3.17 23.33
C LYS A 109 13.04 -1.73 22.96
N MET A 110 12.68 -0.91 23.95
CA MET A 110 12.52 0.53 23.77
C MET A 110 13.87 1.15 23.47
N ASN A 111 13.98 1.87 22.37
CA ASN A 111 15.16 2.62 21.99
C ASN A 111 14.96 4.11 22.32
N SER A 112 16.02 4.79 22.72
CA SER A 112 16.02 6.23 22.87
C SER A 112 16.90 6.84 21.78
N ASN A 113 16.42 7.88 21.12
CA ASN A 113 17.23 8.71 20.21
C ASN A 113 18.12 9.69 20.98
N ASP A 114 17.92 9.83 22.30
CA ASP A 114 18.70 10.72 23.14
C ASP A 114 19.90 9.95 23.71
N PRO A 115 21.14 10.24 23.29
CA PRO A 115 22.34 9.56 23.78
C PRO A 115 22.57 9.78 25.30
N ILE A 116 21.90 10.76 25.90
CA ILE A 116 21.98 11.06 27.35
C ILE A 116 20.99 10.22 28.15
N ARG A 117 19.92 9.70 27.53
CA ARG A 117 18.89 8.89 28.18
C ARG A 117 19.11 7.39 27.96
N VAL A 118 20.19 6.87 28.48
CA VAL A 118 20.58 5.46 28.35
C VAL A 118 19.60 4.47 28.99
N ASN A 119 18.63 4.92 29.80
CA ASN A 119 17.71 4.08 30.57
C ASN A 119 16.27 4.57 30.46
N LEU A 120 15.61 4.33 29.31
CA LEU A 120 14.15 4.35 29.24
C LEU A 120 13.60 3.16 30.02
N SER A 121 13.11 3.39 31.25
CA SER A 121 12.31 2.38 31.92
C SER A 121 10.97 2.27 31.17
N PRO A 122 10.61 1.09 30.62
CA PRO A 122 9.33 0.89 29.95
C PRO A 122 8.14 1.37 30.80
N ASP A 123 8.18 1.19 32.12
CA ASP A 123 7.11 1.59 33.05
C ASP A 123 6.81 3.09 33.03
N ASN A 124 7.75 3.92 32.59
CA ASN A 124 7.58 5.36 32.52
C ASN A 124 7.11 5.85 31.14
N THR A 125 7.04 4.98 30.15
CA THR A 125 6.62 5.34 28.80
C THR A 125 5.10 5.40 28.68
N ALA A 126 4.60 6.27 27.77
CA ALA A 126 3.20 6.32 27.41
C ALA A 126 2.73 4.97 26.83
N CYS A 127 3.60 4.26 26.10
CA CYS A 127 3.32 2.94 25.53
C CYS A 127 2.83 1.94 26.59
N CYS A 128 3.59 1.75 27.66
CA CYS A 128 3.23 0.77 28.68
C CYS A 128 2.04 1.19 29.55
N LYS A 129 1.75 2.49 29.64
CA LYS A 129 0.61 3.03 30.39
C LYS A 129 -0.71 2.96 29.61
N GLU A 130 -0.64 3.15 28.29
CA GLU A 130 -1.82 3.33 27.42
C GLU A 130 -2.14 2.12 26.54
N MET A 131 -1.24 1.13 26.49
CA MET A 131 -1.49 -0.14 25.77
C MET A 131 -2.72 -0.84 26.35
N LYS A 132 -3.64 -1.29 25.49
CA LYS A 132 -4.92 -1.85 25.94
C LYS A 132 -5.47 -2.89 24.99
N LEU A 133 -6.33 -3.76 25.52
CA LEU A 133 -7.12 -4.69 24.75
C LEU A 133 -8.46 -4.06 24.37
N SER A 134 -9.01 -4.45 23.21
CA SER A 134 -10.29 -3.97 22.71
C SER A 134 -10.92 -4.97 21.74
N ASP A 135 -12.24 -5.00 21.70
CA ASP A 135 -13.00 -5.73 20.68
C ASP A 135 -13.24 -4.88 19.42
N THR A 136 -13.00 -3.58 19.52
CA THR A 136 -13.21 -2.63 18.44
C THR A 136 -11.98 -1.75 18.22
N PHE A 137 -11.80 -1.32 16.99
CA PHE A 137 -10.86 -0.27 16.62
C PHE A 137 -11.61 0.76 15.79
N ASP A 138 -11.51 2.03 16.19
CA ASP A 138 -12.21 3.11 15.48
C ASP A 138 -11.51 3.43 14.16
N THR A 139 -12.15 3.07 13.07
CA THR A 139 -11.74 3.38 11.70
C THR A 139 -12.56 4.51 11.09
N THR A 140 -13.50 5.08 11.84
CA THR A 140 -14.38 6.16 11.38
C THR A 140 -13.80 7.54 11.58
N ASN A 141 -12.62 7.62 12.24
CA ASN A 141 -11.96 8.89 12.53
C ASN A 141 -11.77 9.69 11.24
N ARG A 142 -12.47 10.82 11.15
CA ARG A 142 -12.43 11.74 10.02
C ARG A 142 -11.46 12.86 10.32
N GLU A 143 -10.20 12.64 10.02
CA GLU A 143 -9.22 13.71 10.05
C GLU A 143 -9.56 14.80 9.03
N LYS A 144 -9.22 16.04 9.35
CA LYS A 144 -9.54 17.24 8.52
C LYS A 144 -9.18 17.06 7.04
N PHE A 145 -8.07 16.39 6.74
CA PHE A 145 -7.55 16.22 5.39
C PHE A 145 -7.83 14.85 4.77
N ARG A 146 -8.72 14.05 5.37
CA ARG A 146 -9.15 12.80 4.73
C ARG A 146 -9.97 13.11 3.49
N PRO A 147 -9.58 12.57 2.32
CA PRO A 147 -10.31 12.84 1.08
C PRO A 147 -11.71 12.25 1.13
N THR A 148 -12.65 12.92 0.45
CA THR A 148 -14.07 12.57 0.46
C THR A 148 -14.38 11.44 -0.52
N TYR A 149 -13.69 11.36 -1.67
CA TYR A 149 -13.98 10.41 -2.75
C TYR A 149 -12.73 9.69 -3.31
N HIS A 150 -11.53 10.06 -2.89
CA HIS A 150 -10.34 9.28 -3.21
C HIS A 150 -10.24 8.07 -2.29
N PHE A 151 -9.83 6.92 -2.82
CA PHE A 151 -9.51 5.78 -1.98
C PHE A 151 -8.35 6.12 -1.03
N SER A 152 -8.49 5.78 0.23
CA SER A 152 -7.43 5.90 1.25
C SER A 152 -7.55 4.76 2.26
N PRO A 153 -6.47 4.32 2.91
CA PRO A 153 -6.56 3.27 3.92
C PRO A 153 -7.34 3.78 5.13
N LEU A 154 -8.02 2.89 5.84
CA LEU A 154 -8.75 3.26 7.05
C LEU A 154 -7.81 3.81 8.12
N TYR A 155 -6.60 3.28 8.20
CA TYR A 155 -5.50 3.69 9.08
C TYR A 155 -4.18 3.20 8.48
N GLY A 156 -3.06 3.65 9.02
CA GLY A 156 -1.74 3.24 8.57
C GLY A 156 -1.24 3.98 7.33
N TRP A 157 -0.14 3.53 6.78
CA TRP A 157 0.48 4.07 5.57
C TRP A 157 0.04 3.30 4.32
N MET A 158 -0.16 4.01 3.23
CA MET A 158 -0.34 3.44 1.89
C MET A 158 0.56 4.15 0.89
N ASN A 159 1.13 3.42 -0.08
CA ASN A 159 1.75 3.97 -1.28
C ASN A 159 1.24 3.25 -2.55
N ASP A 160 2.06 2.55 -3.30
CA ASP A 160 1.76 2.01 -4.63
C ASP A 160 0.48 1.18 -4.67
N PRO A 161 -0.42 1.41 -5.64
CA PRO A 161 -1.45 0.44 -5.98
C PRO A 161 -0.82 -0.82 -6.56
N ASN A 162 -1.36 -1.98 -6.18
CA ASN A 162 -0.79 -3.30 -6.51
C ASN A 162 -1.89 -4.27 -6.94
N GLY A 163 -1.51 -5.35 -7.59
CA GLY A 163 -2.33 -6.52 -7.79
C GLY A 163 -3.69 -6.26 -8.41
N MET A 164 -3.82 -5.20 -9.18
CA MET A 164 -5.10 -4.73 -9.68
C MET A 164 -5.66 -5.70 -10.71
N VAL A 165 -6.79 -6.32 -10.38
CA VAL A 165 -7.45 -7.31 -11.22
C VAL A 165 -8.97 -7.20 -11.10
N TYR A 166 -9.69 -7.39 -12.20
CA TYR A 166 -11.13 -7.51 -12.20
C TYR A 166 -11.53 -8.97 -12.34
N LYS A 167 -12.44 -9.43 -11.51
CA LYS A 167 -12.96 -10.78 -11.56
C LYS A 167 -14.38 -10.85 -10.99
N ASP A 168 -15.28 -11.58 -11.68
CA ASP A 168 -16.63 -11.89 -11.24
C ASP A 168 -17.43 -10.66 -10.72
N GLY A 169 -17.29 -9.50 -11.41
CA GLY A 169 -18.01 -8.28 -11.08
C GLY A 169 -17.34 -7.42 -10.00
N GLU A 170 -16.14 -7.76 -9.58
CA GLU A 170 -15.40 -7.03 -8.55
C GLU A 170 -14.04 -6.53 -9.06
N TYR A 171 -13.76 -5.25 -8.85
CA TYR A 171 -12.43 -4.66 -8.98
C TYR A 171 -11.68 -4.89 -7.68
N HIS A 172 -10.57 -5.63 -7.73
CA HIS A 172 -9.65 -5.78 -6.63
C HIS A 172 -8.58 -4.71 -6.71
N LEU A 173 -8.33 -4.02 -5.62
CA LEU A 173 -7.25 -3.07 -5.42
C LEU A 173 -6.44 -3.55 -4.23
N PHE A 174 -5.21 -3.98 -4.48
CA PHE A 174 -4.23 -4.16 -3.42
C PHE A 174 -3.33 -2.93 -3.39
N TYR A 175 -2.61 -2.74 -2.30
CA TYR A 175 -1.73 -1.59 -2.13
C TYR A 175 -0.62 -1.87 -1.13
N GLN A 176 0.50 -1.20 -1.30
CA GLN A 176 1.58 -1.20 -0.32
C GLN A 176 1.05 -0.64 0.99
N TYR A 177 1.18 -1.40 2.09
CA TYR A 177 0.49 -1.09 3.33
C TYR A 177 1.35 -1.35 4.56
N ASN A 178 1.48 -0.33 5.41
CA ASN A 178 1.96 -0.49 6.78
C ASN A 178 0.79 -0.36 7.77
N PRO A 179 0.30 -1.46 8.37
CA PRO A 179 -0.78 -1.40 9.36
C PRO A 179 -0.33 -0.96 10.76
N TYR A 180 0.97 -0.77 11.00
CA TYR A 180 1.52 -0.51 12.32
C TYR A 180 2.02 0.93 12.51
N GLY A 181 1.74 1.79 11.57
CA GLY A 181 2.09 3.20 11.62
C GLY A 181 1.79 3.94 10.34
N SER A 182 1.75 5.26 10.41
CA SER A 182 1.44 6.12 9.26
C SER A 182 2.70 6.61 8.53
N LYS A 183 3.80 5.88 8.63
CA LYS A 183 5.03 6.10 7.85
C LYS A 183 5.39 4.83 7.09
N TRP A 184 6.20 4.99 6.03
CA TRP A 184 6.66 3.87 5.24
C TRP A 184 7.42 2.83 6.10
N GLY A 185 7.13 1.57 5.91
CA GLY A 185 7.74 0.44 6.62
C GLY A 185 6.82 -0.78 6.60
N ASN A 186 7.25 -1.91 7.13
CA ASN A 186 6.45 -3.15 7.30
C ASN A 186 5.58 -3.53 6.11
N MET A 187 6.06 -3.37 4.88
CA MET A 187 5.22 -3.51 3.69
C MET A 187 4.49 -4.86 3.62
N ASN A 188 3.18 -4.75 3.58
CA ASN A 188 2.21 -5.80 3.30
C ASN A 188 1.42 -5.40 2.04
N TRP A 189 0.63 -6.30 1.47
CA TRP A 189 -0.45 -5.91 0.59
C TRP A 189 -1.74 -5.74 1.39
N GLY A 190 -2.19 -4.49 1.53
CA GLY A 190 -3.56 -4.16 1.90
C GLY A 190 -4.51 -4.55 0.77
N HIS A 191 -5.83 -4.61 1.03
CA HIS A 191 -6.80 -5.04 0.05
C HIS A 191 -8.12 -4.30 0.19
N ALA A 192 -8.69 -3.92 -0.94
CA ALA A 192 -10.06 -3.41 -1.03
C ALA A 192 -10.72 -3.94 -2.31
N ILE A 193 -12.05 -4.03 -2.30
CA ILE A 193 -12.85 -4.42 -3.46
C ILE A 193 -13.91 -3.36 -3.76
N SER A 194 -14.23 -3.21 -5.04
CA SER A 194 -15.30 -2.33 -5.51
C SER A 194 -16.05 -2.97 -6.67
N LYS A 195 -17.35 -2.68 -6.77
CA LYS A 195 -18.18 -3.04 -7.94
C LYS A 195 -18.27 -1.92 -8.96
N ASP A 196 -17.79 -0.73 -8.59
CA ASP A 196 -18.03 0.48 -9.38
C ASP A 196 -16.89 1.52 -9.31
N LEU A 197 -15.70 1.12 -8.85
CA LEU A 197 -14.50 1.98 -8.75
C LEU A 197 -14.65 3.22 -7.84
N VAL A 198 -15.82 3.41 -7.24
CA VAL A 198 -16.17 4.58 -6.41
C VAL A 198 -16.38 4.18 -4.96
N ASN A 199 -17.15 3.12 -4.75
CA ASN A 199 -17.46 2.61 -3.42
C ASN A 199 -16.57 1.41 -3.11
N TRP A 200 -15.75 1.51 -2.08
CA TRP A 200 -14.73 0.52 -1.73
C TRP A 200 -15.05 -0.16 -0.40
N GLU A 201 -14.98 -1.48 -0.39
CA GLU A 201 -15.02 -2.30 0.80
C GLU A 201 -13.60 -2.70 1.18
N HIS A 202 -13.12 -2.25 2.33
CA HIS A 202 -11.82 -2.64 2.86
C HIS A 202 -11.84 -4.09 3.34
N ARG A 203 -10.80 -4.82 3.02
CA ARG A 203 -10.60 -6.23 3.36
C ARG A 203 -9.39 -6.38 4.31
N PRO A 204 -9.25 -7.52 4.99
CA PRO A 204 -8.02 -7.83 5.71
C PRO A 204 -6.78 -7.76 4.82
N VAL A 205 -5.60 -7.64 5.42
CA VAL A 205 -4.32 -7.77 4.71
C VAL A 205 -4.31 -9.07 3.90
N ALA A 206 -4.08 -8.94 2.59
CA ALA A 206 -4.10 -10.09 1.68
C ALA A 206 -2.81 -10.91 1.73
N ILE A 207 -1.66 -10.23 1.72
CA ILE A 207 -0.34 -10.87 1.72
C ILE A 207 0.54 -10.17 2.76
N ALA A 208 0.96 -10.92 3.77
CA ALA A 208 1.82 -10.44 4.84
C ALA A 208 3.28 -10.93 4.66
N PRO A 209 4.28 -10.24 5.24
CA PRO A 209 5.66 -10.67 5.28
C PRO A 209 5.86 -12.09 5.81
N ASP A 210 6.94 -12.74 5.37
CA ASP A 210 7.43 -14.01 5.90
C ASP A 210 8.97 -14.02 5.94
N ALA A 211 9.57 -15.21 5.98
CA ALA A 211 11.02 -15.36 6.03
C ALA A 211 11.76 -14.84 4.79
N LEU A 212 11.08 -14.70 3.65
CA LEU A 212 11.65 -14.12 2.42
C LEU A 212 11.62 -12.58 2.41
N GLY A 213 10.97 -11.95 3.38
CA GLY A 213 10.98 -10.49 3.55
C GLY A 213 9.62 -9.83 3.49
N THR A 214 9.65 -8.50 3.41
CA THR A 214 8.47 -7.63 3.25
C THR A 214 7.91 -7.74 1.84
N ILE A 215 6.63 -7.41 1.69
CA ILE A 215 5.91 -7.56 0.42
C ILE A 215 5.92 -6.23 -0.33
N PHE A 216 6.75 -6.14 -1.36
CA PHE A 216 6.84 -4.98 -2.25
C PHE A 216 5.83 -5.10 -3.40
N SER A 217 5.86 -4.11 -4.31
CA SER A 217 4.88 -3.97 -5.36
C SER A 217 4.86 -5.13 -6.36
N GLY A 218 3.78 -5.21 -7.11
CA GLY A 218 3.54 -6.22 -8.12
C GLY A 218 2.13 -6.17 -8.70
N SER A 219 1.74 -7.21 -9.41
CA SER A 219 0.48 -7.30 -10.14
C SER A 219 -0.32 -8.55 -9.81
N ALA A 220 -1.55 -8.65 -10.31
CA ALA A 220 -2.34 -9.87 -10.27
C ALA A 220 -2.99 -10.14 -11.63
N VAL A 221 -3.22 -11.41 -11.91
CA VAL A 221 -3.88 -11.91 -13.11
C VAL A 221 -4.87 -13.00 -12.76
N VAL A 222 -5.86 -13.24 -13.63
CA VAL A 222 -6.72 -14.43 -13.56
C VAL A 222 -6.14 -15.51 -14.46
N ASP A 223 -5.78 -16.65 -13.90
CA ASP A 223 -5.32 -17.82 -14.69
C ASP A 223 -6.52 -18.61 -15.19
N HIS A 224 -7.15 -18.12 -16.26
CA HIS A 224 -8.34 -18.73 -16.87
C HIS A 224 -8.08 -20.17 -17.31
N ASN A 225 -6.88 -20.47 -17.77
CA ASN A 225 -6.51 -21.76 -18.37
C ASN A 225 -5.84 -22.73 -17.39
N ASN A 226 -5.73 -22.36 -16.11
CA ASN A 226 -5.04 -23.15 -15.09
C ASN A 226 -3.60 -23.53 -15.46
N THR A 227 -2.89 -22.61 -16.07
CA THR A 227 -1.49 -22.83 -16.51
C THR A 227 -0.56 -22.99 -15.32
N ALA A 228 -0.85 -22.32 -14.20
CA ALA A 228 -0.09 -22.44 -12.97
C ALA A 228 -0.48 -23.68 -12.11
N GLY A 229 -1.60 -24.36 -12.44
CA GLY A 229 -2.03 -25.56 -11.74
C GLY A 229 -2.65 -25.31 -10.35
N PHE A 230 -3.12 -24.09 -10.07
CA PHE A 230 -3.78 -23.75 -8.79
C PHE A 230 -5.32 -23.77 -8.87
N GLY A 231 -5.88 -24.02 -10.04
CA GLY A 231 -7.30 -24.04 -10.36
C GLY A 231 -7.65 -23.04 -11.46
N ALA A 232 -8.55 -23.44 -12.36
CA ALA A 232 -9.01 -22.55 -13.42
C ALA A 232 -9.72 -21.33 -12.85
N GLY A 233 -9.34 -20.14 -13.32
CA GLY A 233 -9.86 -18.89 -12.80
C GLY A 233 -9.31 -18.46 -11.45
N ALA A 234 -8.24 -19.09 -10.96
CA ALA A 234 -7.54 -18.58 -9.76
C ALA A 234 -6.97 -17.19 -10.02
N ILE A 235 -7.04 -16.33 -9.02
CA ILE A 235 -6.30 -15.06 -9.03
C ILE A 235 -4.87 -15.38 -8.58
N ILE A 236 -3.88 -15.03 -9.40
CA ILE A 236 -2.47 -15.19 -9.09
C ILE A 236 -1.88 -13.80 -8.85
N ALA A 237 -1.42 -13.54 -7.63
CA ALA A 237 -0.64 -12.37 -7.29
C ALA A 237 0.84 -12.66 -7.54
N ILE A 238 1.53 -11.78 -8.24
CA ILE A 238 2.97 -11.83 -8.50
C ILE A 238 3.57 -10.57 -7.90
N TYR A 239 4.51 -10.71 -6.97
CA TYR A 239 5.02 -9.61 -6.17
C TYR A 239 6.49 -9.78 -5.82
N THR A 240 7.13 -8.67 -5.46
CA THR A 240 8.50 -8.70 -4.97
C THR A 240 8.51 -8.94 -3.47
N GLN A 241 9.39 -9.82 -2.99
CA GLN A 241 9.77 -9.90 -1.58
C GLN A 241 11.14 -9.27 -1.38
N ASN A 242 11.25 -8.43 -0.35
CA ASN A 242 12.45 -7.66 -0.05
C ASN A 242 13.00 -8.01 1.33
N SER A 243 14.23 -8.54 1.31
CA SER A 243 15.07 -8.78 2.50
C SER A 243 16.51 -8.36 2.18
N ASP A 244 17.47 -9.30 2.22
CA ASP A 244 18.86 -9.04 1.80
C ASP A 244 18.96 -8.82 0.28
N ARG A 245 18.01 -9.35 -0.47
CA ARG A 245 17.84 -9.16 -1.91
C ARG A 245 16.37 -9.07 -2.27
N GLN A 246 16.08 -8.57 -3.47
CA GLN A 246 14.75 -8.56 -4.06
C GLN A 246 14.54 -9.77 -4.94
N VAL A 247 13.43 -10.50 -4.70
CA VAL A 247 13.07 -11.71 -5.43
C VAL A 247 11.59 -11.69 -5.80
N GLN A 248 11.20 -12.38 -6.89
CA GLN A 248 9.80 -12.44 -7.28
C GLN A 248 9.15 -13.70 -6.74
N SER A 249 7.98 -13.52 -6.14
CA SER A 249 7.18 -14.56 -5.52
C SER A 249 5.74 -14.53 -6.00
N ILE A 250 5.01 -15.61 -5.81
CA ILE A 250 3.59 -15.71 -6.15
C ILE A 250 2.75 -16.17 -4.96
N ALA A 251 1.51 -15.71 -4.95
CA ALA A 251 0.45 -16.24 -4.11
C ALA A 251 -0.82 -16.42 -4.96
N TYR A 252 -1.69 -17.31 -4.58
CA TYR A 252 -2.91 -17.58 -5.33
C TYR A 252 -4.15 -17.59 -4.45
N SER A 253 -5.28 -17.25 -5.05
CA SER A 253 -6.60 -17.30 -4.45
C SER A 253 -7.57 -18.08 -5.33
N THR A 254 -8.32 -18.99 -4.73
CA THR A 254 -9.39 -19.76 -5.39
C THR A 254 -10.79 -19.37 -4.90
N ASP A 255 -10.88 -18.36 -4.03
CA ASP A 255 -12.10 -17.88 -3.40
C ASP A 255 -12.42 -16.41 -3.77
N ASN A 256 -12.09 -16.03 -5.00
CA ASN A 256 -12.27 -14.67 -5.52
C ASN A 256 -11.55 -13.60 -4.69
N GLY A 257 -10.28 -13.84 -4.36
CA GLY A 257 -9.44 -12.87 -3.66
C GLY A 257 -9.75 -12.70 -2.16
N ARG A 258 -10.57 -13.57 -1.57
CA ARG A 258 -10.89 -13.45 -0.13
C ARG A 258 -9.72 -13.88 0.75
N THR A 259 -8.99 -14.91 0.31
CA THR A 259 -7.76 -15.38 0.94
C THR A 259 -6.69 -15.70 -0.09
N PHE A 260 -5.42 -15.57 0.30
CA PHE A 260 -4.28 -15.90 -0.54
C PHE A 260 -3.39 -16.93 0.14
N THR A 261 -2.98 -17.94 -0.64
CA THR A 261 -1.98 -18.94 -0.26
C THR A 261 -0.67 -18.67 -0.99
N LYS A 262 0.41 -18.48 -0.27
CA LYS A 262 1.74 -18.33 -0.87
C LYS A 262 2.19 -19.65 -1.48
N TYR A 263 2.82 -19.60 -2.65
CA TYR A 263 3.37 -20.78 -3.30
C TYR A 263 4.53 -21.33 -2.48
N GLU A 264 4.52 -22.64 -2.21
CA GLU A 264 5.49 -23.30 -1.32
C GLU A 264 6.93 -23.26 -1.83
N ASN A 265 7.10 -23.19 -3.16
CA ASN A 265 8.41 -23.13 -3.81
C ASN A 265 8.82 -21.72 -4.22
N ASN A 266 8.31 -20.68 -3.54
CA ASN A 266 8.82 -19.33 -3.70
C ASN A 266 10.30 -19.24 -3.27
N PRO A 267 11.12 -18.37 -3.89
CA PRO A 267 10.78 -17.45 -4.99
C PRO A 267 10.75 -18.13 -6.36
N VAL A 268 9.98 -17.59 -7.32
CA VAL A 268 9.89 -18.08 -8.71
C VAL A 268 10.88 -17.42 -9.66
N LEU A 269 11.47 -16.29 -9.27
CA LEU A 269 12.51 -15.60 -10.04
C LEU A 269 13.46 -14.87 -9.10
N VAL A 270 14.76 -15.02 -9.33
CA VAL A 270 15.84 -14.43 -8.54
C VAL A 270 16.84 -13.70 -9.44
N SER A 271 17.53 -12.70 -8.89
CA SER A 271 18.60 -11.97 -9.55
C SER A 271 19.62 -11.49 -8.54
N GLU A 272 20.83 -11.21 -9.00
CA GLU A 272 21.88 -10.53 -8.22
C GLU A 272 21.79 -9.00 -8.34
N ALA A 273 20.88 -8.47 -9.18
CA ALA A 273 20.63 -7.04 -9.28
C ALA A 273 20.07 -6.49 -7.95
N ARG A 274 20.58 -5.34 -7.53
CA ARG A 274 20.16 -4.70 -6.28
C ARG A 274 18.69 -4.28 -6.32
N ASP A 275 18.31 -3.61 -7.41
CA ASP A 275 16.95 -3.13 -7.66
C ASP A 275 16.32 -4.06 -8.70
N PHE A 276 15.45 -4.96 -8.27
CA PHE A 276 14.85 -6.03 -9.07
C PHE A 276 13.42 -6.26 -8.59
N ARG A 277 12.47 -5.37 -9.02
CA ARG A 277 11.15 -5.30 -8.38
C ARG A 277 10.00 -4.91 -9.30
N ASP A 278 8.80 -4.96 -8.76
CA ASP A 278 7.53 -4.47 -9.30
C ASP A 278 7.08 -5.22 -10.57
N PRO A 279 6.90 -6.55 -10.51
CA PRO A 279 6.51 -7.34 -11.67
C PRO A 279 5.11 -6.99 -12.16
N LYS A 280 4.99 -6.56 -13.42
CA LYS A 280 3.72 -6.51 -14.15
C LYS A 280 3.61 -7.71 -15.06
N VAL A 281 2.56 -8.51 -14.88
CA VAL A 281 2.33 -9.75 -15.63
C VAL A 281 1.03 -9.66 -16.42
N PHE A 282 1.04 -10.19 -17.64
CA PHE A 282 -0.15 -10.35 -18.48
C PHE A 282 -0.01 -11.55 -19.43
N TRP A 283 -1.14 -12.08 -19.89
CA TRP A 283 -1.16 -13.15 -20.90
C TRP A 283 -1.00 -12.56 -22.31
N TYR A 284 -0.05 -13.08 -23.08
CA TYR A 284 0.17 -12.68 -24.48
C TYR A 284 -0.34 -13.77 -25.40
N GLU A 285 -1.49 -13.51 -26.01
CA GLU A 285 -2.27 -14.51 -26.76
C GLU A 285 -1.52 -15.06 -27.98
N ALA A 286 -0.73 -14.21 -28.68
CA ALA A 286 -0.03 -14.60 -29.90
C ALA A 286 1.01 -15.71 -29.67
N THR A 287 1.67 -15.73 -28.50
CA THR A 287 2.67 -16.76 -28.17
C THR A 287 2.18 -17.77 -27.14
N LYS A 288 0.96 -17.59 -26.60
CA LYS A 288 0.39 -18.43 -25.53
C LYS A 288 1.34 -18.50 -24.32
N ARG A 289 1.82 -17.35 -23.87
CA ARG A 289 2.73 -17.20 -22.75
C ARG A 289 2.34 -16.03 -21.85
N TRP A 290 2.67 -16.17 -20.60
CA TRP A 290 2.72 -15.06 -19.66
C TRP A 290 3.95 -14.22 -19.94
N ILE A 291 3.79 -12.92 -19.94
CA ILE A 291 4.85 -11.94 -20.07
C ILE A 291 4.95 -11.21 -18.74
N MET A 292 6.17 -11.02 -18.24
CA MET A 292 6.49 -10.18 -17.08
C MET A 292 7.37 -9.03 -17.55
N VAL A 293 6.99 -7.82 -17.19
CA VAL A 293 7.86 -6.64 -17.25
C VAL A 293 8.27 -6.32 -15.82
N LEU A 294 9.56 -6.19 -15.59
CA LEU A 294 10.16 -6.01 -14.27
C LEU A 294 11.13 -4.83 -14.28
N ALA A 295 11.05 -3.98 -13.27
CA ALA A 295 12.01 -2.88 -13.12
C ALA A 295 13.34 -3.38 -12.56
N VAL A 296 14.43 -3.04 -13.24
CA VAL A 296 15.80 -3.45 -12.86
C VAL A 296 16.74 -2.25 -12.97
N GLY A 297 16.97 -1.58 -11.86
CA GLY A 297 17.76 -0.35 -11.85
C GLY A 297 17.10 0.74 -12.70
N GLN A 298 17.67 1.09 -13.85
CA GLN A 298 17.12 2.10 -14.78
C GLN A 298 16.73 1.50 -16.14
N GLU A 299 16.29 0.24 -16.13
CA GLU A 299 15.76 -0.44 -17.31
C GLU A 299 14.54 -1.31 -16.92
N MET A 300 13.77 -1.70 -17.91
CA MET A 300 12.73 -2.71 -17.81
C MET A 300 13.20 -4.00 -18.43
N GLN A 301 13.21 -5.08 -17.67
CA GLN A 301 13.49 -6.42 -18.20
C GLN A 301 12.20 -7.16 -18.51
N ILE A 302 12.19 -7.86 -19.64
CA ILE A 302 11.06 -8.64 -20.12
C ILE A 302 11.37 -10.12 -20.00
N PHE A 303 10.45 -10.84 -19.39
CA PHE A 303 10.53 -12.30 -19.21
C PHE A 303 9.28 -12.97 -19.77
N SER A 304 9.39 -14.23 -20.18
CA SER A 304 8.25 -15.05 -20.58
C SER A 304 8.15 -16.33 -19.75
N SER A 305 6.91 -16.81 -19.54
CA SER A 305 6.65 -18.05 -18.80
C SER A 305 5.48 -18.82 -19.40
N PRO A 306 5.53 -20.18 -19.44
CA PRO A 306 4.37 -20.97 -19.79
C PRO A 306 3.37 -21.13 -18.63
N ASN A 307 3.75 -20.88 -17.36
CA ASN A 307 3.04 -21.36 -16.18
C ASN A 307 3.16 -20.46 -14.94
N LEU A 308 3.63 -19.21 -15.07
CA LEU A 308 3.85 -18.24 -13.98
C LEU A 308 4.93 -18.64 -12.95
N LYS A 309 5.59 -19.75 -13.13
CA LYS A 309 6.60 -20.30 -12.20
C LYS A 309 7.99 -20.34 -12.80
N ASP A 310 8.07 -20.73 -14.07
CA ASP A 310 9.33 -20.89 -14.81
C ASP A 310 9.49 -19.73 -15.78
N TRP A 311 10.41 -18.80 -15.48
CA TRP A 311 10.60 -17.56 -16.23
C TRP A 311 11.90 -17.59 -17.04
N ALA A 312 11.81 -17.19 -18.30
CA ALA A 312 12.95 -17.02 -19.19
C ALA A 312 13.12 -15.52 -19.53
N PHE A 313 14.34 -15.02 -19.44
CA PHE A 313 14.67 -13.66 -19.87
C PHE A 313 14.57 -13.55 -21.40
N GLU A 314 13.96 -12.49 -21.90
CA GLU A 314 13.78 -12.23 -23.32
C GLU A 314 14.55 -11.00 -23.80
N SER A 315 14.41 -9.85 -23.13
CA SER A 315 15.06 -8.59 -23.51
C SER A 315 15.03 -7.54 -22.40
N SER A 316 15.76 -6.44 -22.62
CA SER A 316 15.69 -5.21 -21.83
C SER A 316 15.25 -4.03 -22.69
N PHE A 317 14.66 -3.01 -22.03
CA PHE A 317 14.33 -1.71 -22.60
C PHE A 317 14.66 -0.61 -21.59
N GLY A 318 15.20 0.52 -22.06
CA GLY A 318 15.41 1.71 -21.24
C GLY A 318 16.66 2.50 -21.63
N GLU A 319 17.73 1.82 -22.00
CA GLU A 319 19.00 2.49 -22.33
C GLU A 319 18.81 3.59 -23.39
N GLY A 320 19.12 4.83 -22.99
CA GLY A 320 19.04 6.01 -23.85
C GLY A 320 17.63 6.55 -24.10
N TYR A 321 16.56 5.96 -23.52
CA TYR A 321 15.18 6.41 -23.72
C TYR A 321 14.61 7.07 -22.47
N GLY A 322 13.99 8.26 -22.64
CA GLY A 322 13.25 8.95 -21.59
C GLY A 322 14.13 9.53 -20.47
N ALA A 323 13.52 9.75 -19.31
CA ALA A 323 14.21 10.26 -18.13
C ALA A 323 14.80 9.11 -17.29
N HIS A 324 15.97 9.36 -16.67
CA HIS A 324 16.77 8.39 -15.92
C HIS A 324 17.12 8.85 -14.49
N GLY A 325 16.25 9.66 -13.86
CA GLY A 325 16.44 10.05 -12.46
C GLY A 325 16.09 8.93 -11.50
N ASN A 326 17.01 8.53 -10.63
CA ASN A 326 16.87 7.41 -9.69
C ASN A 326 16.59 6.07 -10.39
N VAL A 327 16.02 5.11 -9.64
CA VAL A 327 15.59 3.82 -10.17
C VAL A 327 14.27 3.94 -10.92
N TRP A 328 14.04 3.08 -11.87
CA TRP A 328 12.76 2.86 -12.51
C TRP A 328 11.93 1.90 -11.69
N GLU A 329 10.61 2.15 -11.58
CA GLU A 329 9.68 1.40 -10.74
C GLU A 329 8.33 1.21 -11.42
N CYS A 330 7.54 0.29 -10.90
CA CYS A 330 6.13 0.09 -11.22
C CYS A 330 5.83 0.10 -12.73
N PRO A 331 6.41 -0.82 -13.52
CA PRO A 331 6.11 -0.91 -14.94
C PRO A 331 4.66 -1.34 -15.18
N ASP A 332 4.11 -0.91 -16.31
CA ASP A 332 2.92 -1.51 -16.92
C ASP A 332 3.09 -1.57 -18.45
N LEU A 333 2.65 -2.63 -19.08
CA LEU A 333 2.75 -2.82 -20.53
C LEU A 333 1.43 -3.36 -21.09
N PHE A 334 0.82 -2.61 -22.02
CA PHE A 334 -0.48 -2.96 -22.58
C PHE A 334 -0.68 -2.39 -24.01
N GLU A 335 -1.59 -3.00 -24.77
CA GLU A 335 -1.97 -2.54 -26.09
C GLU A 335 -3.23 -1.68 -26.02
N LEU A 336 -3.27 -0.58 -26.81
CA LEU A 336 -4.43 0.27 -26.99
C LEU A 336 -4.67 0.59 -28.47
N PRO A 337 -5.95 0.71 -28.91
CA PRO A 337 -6.26 1.28 -30.20
C PRO A 337 -5.93 2.78 -30.23
N VAL A 338 -5.49 3.28 -31.39
CA VAL A 338 -5.33 4.72 -31.64
C VAL A 338 -6.66 5.26 -32.16
N GLU A 339 -7.26 6.20 -31.45
CA GLU A 339 -8.58 6.75 -31.76
C GLU A 339 -8.68 7.27 -33.18
N GLY A 340 -9.79 6.97 -33.85
CA GLY A 340 -10.05 7.39 -35.23
C GLY A 340 -9.24 6.66 -36.30
N THR A 341 -8.48 5.62 -35.95
CA THR A 341 -7.69 4.80 -36.85
C THR A 341 -7.97 3.29 -36.68
N ASN A 342 -7.36 2.45 -37.54
CA ASN A 342 -7.33 0.99 -37.34
C ASN A 342 -6.03 0.51 -36.68
N GLU A 343 -5.16 1.45 -36.26
CA GLU A 343 -3.86 1.15 -35.68
C GLU A 343 -3.99 0.85 -34.19
N LYS A 344 -3.14 -0.04 -33.71
CA LYS A 344 -2.94 -0.29 -32.27
C LYS A 344 -1.47 -0.09 -31.91
N LYS A 345 -1.23 0.42 -30.74
CA LYS A 345 0.12 0.59 -30.19
C LYS A 345 0.21 0.04 -28.79
N TRP A 346 1.40 -0.39 -28.44
CA TRP A 346 1.75 -0.76 -27.08
C TRP A 346 2.21 0.46 -26.30
N VAL A 347 1.83 0.53 -25.05
CA VAL A 347 2.24 1.56 -24.10
C VAL A 347 2.99 0.90 -22.95
N LEU A 348 4.19 1.38 -22.67
CA LEU A 348 4.97 1.03 -21.50
C LEU A 348 4.96 2.22 -20.54
N LEU A 349 4.47 2.01 -19.32
CA LEU A 349 4.56 2.97 -18.23
C LEU A 349 5.79 2.69 -17.38
N CYS A 350 6.35 3.75 -16.78
CA CYS A 350 7.50 3.68 -15.89
C CYS A 350 7.43 4.83 -14.88
N SER A 351 7.43 4.52 -13.60
CA SER A 351 7.56 5.51 -12.53
C SER A 351 9.01 5.71 -12.13
N LEU A 352 9.40 6.95 -11.80
CA LEU A 352 10.76 7.29 -11.41
C LEU A 352 10.79 8.57 -10.57
N GLY A 353 11.87 8.78 -9.84
CA GLY A 353 12.25 10.09 -9.32
C GLY A 353 12.71 11.02 -10.43
N ASP A 354 12.90 12.30 -10.14
CA ASP A 354 13.32 13.32 -11.13
C ASP A 354 12.23 13.67 -12.16
N GLY A 355 10.98 13.71 -11.69
CA GLY A 355 9.85 14.18 -12.48
C GLY A 355 9.92 15.67 -12.83
N PRO A 356 9.00 16.17 -13.66
CA PRO A 356 9.06 17.53 -14.21
C PRO A 356 8.96 18.64 -13.15
N PHE A 357 8.41 18.32 -11.98
CA PHE A 357 8.29 19.24 -10.84
C PHE A 357 9.01 18.73 -9.58
N GLY A 358 9.92 17.78 -9.76
CA GLY A 358 10.75 17.19 -8.73
C GLY A 358 10.19 15.88 -8.16
N ASP A 359 11.08 14.91 -8.00
CA ASP A 359 10.86 13.55 -7.52
C ASP A 359 9.77 12.79 -8.29
N SER A 360 8.81 12.22 -7.61
CA SER A 360 7.85 11.21 -8.07
C SER A 360 7.06 11.62 -9.32
N ALA A 361 7.20 10.84 -10.41
CA ALA A 361 6.43 11.01 -11.64
C ALA A 361 6.30 9.69 -12.40
N THR A 362 5.40 9.63 -13.39
CA THR A 362 5.25 8.51 -14.31
C THR A 362 5.47 8.97 -15.75
N GLN A 363 6.50 8.42 -16.39
CA GLN A 363 6.71 8.57 -17.84
C GLN A 363 6.08 7.43 -18.62
N TYR A 364 5.85 7.61 -19.92
CA TYR A 364 5.37 6.56 -20.81
C TYR A 364 6.06 6.53 -22.16
N PHE A 365 6.05 5.36 -22.76
CA PHE A 365 6.60 5.10 -24.09
C PHE A 365 5.51 4.48 -24.95
N VAL A 366 5.43 4.90 -26.22
CA VAL A 366 4.53 4.33 -27.22
C VAL A 366 5.36 3.56 -28.23
N GLY A 367 4.90 2.37 -28.65
CA GLY A 367 5.66 1.55 -29.56
C GLY A 367 4.95 0.26 -29.99
N SER A 368 5.74 -0.77 -30.24
CA SER A 368 5.28 -2.11 -30.59
C SER A 368 5.90 -3.16 -29.67
N PHE A 369 5.22 -4.28 -29.51
CA PHE A 369 5.68 -5.42 -28.73
C PHE A 369 5.39 -6.73 -29.50
N ASP A 370 6.39 -7.59 -29.60
CA ASP A 370 6.31 -8.84 -30.38
C ASP A 370 6.18 -10.11 -29.53
N GLY A 371 6.00 -9.94 -28.21
CA GLY A 371 5.96 -11.03 -27.23
C GLY A 371 7.31 -11.25 -26.54
N LYS A 372 8.38 -10.58 -26.99
CA LYS A 372 9.72 -10.69 -26.44
C LYS A 372 10.41 -9.34 -26.21
N LYS A 373 10.17 -8.40 -27.12
CA LYS A 373 10.85 -7.11 -27.13
C LYS A 373 9.86 -5.98 -27.33
N PHE A 374 10.00 -4.94 -26.52
CA PHE A 374 9.36 -3.66 -26.73
C PHE A 374 10.26 -2.78 -27.60
N SER A 375 9.70 -2.18 -28.64
CA SER A 375 10.38 -1.25 -29.54
C SER A 375 9.65 0.10 -29.51
N CYS A 376 10.32 1.13 -29.01
CA CYS A 376 9.75 2.46 -28.82
C CYS A 376 9.73 3.25 -30.13
N ASP A 377 8.62 3.91 -30.44
CA ASP A 377 8.46 4.80 -31.60
C ASP A 377 8.96 6.23 -31.31
N ASN A 378 9.10 6.60 -30.03
CA ASN A 378 9.58 7.92 -29.64
C ASN A 378 11.07 8.08 -29.93
N GLN A 379 11.50 9.32 -30.17
CA GLN A 379 12.93 9.63 -30.19
C GLN A 379 13.51 9.42 -28.78
N PRO A 380 14.74 8.91 -28.65
CA PRO A 380 15.35 8.59 -27.36
C PRO A 380 15.35 9.75 -26.35
N ASN A 381 15.57 10.97 -26.80
CA ASN A 381 15.65 12.18 -25.99
C ASN A 381 14.29 12.83 -25.66
N VAL A 382 13.17 12.18 -26.02
CA VAL A 382 11.82 12.70 -25.77
C VAL A 382 11.23 11.97 -24.58
N THR A 383 11.01 12.67 -23.49
CA THR A 383 10.26 12.17 -22.34
C THR A 383 8.80 12.59 -22.43
N LYS A 384 7.89 11.63 -22.36
CA LYS A 384 6.45 11.87 -22.26
C LYS A 384 5.98 11.54 -20.86
N TRP A 385 5.39 12.52 -20.20
CA TRP A 385 4.84 12.39 -18.84
C TRP A 385 3.36 12.06 -18.89
N MET A 386 2.93 11.08 -18.07
CA MET A 386 1.54 10.70 -17.96
C MET A 386 0.71 11.73 -17.21
N ASP A 387 1.33 12.40 -16.27
CA ASP A 387 0.75 13.47 -15.46
C ASP A 387 1.78 14.57 -15.21
N TRP A 388 1.33 15.82 -15.17
CA TRP A 388 2.18 17.00 -14.92
C TRP A 388 2.02 17.54 -13.50
N GLY A 389 1.23 16.85 -12.63
CA GLY A 389 1.15 17.14 -11.21
C GLY A 389 2.29 16.49 -10.43
N LYS A 390 2.48 16.93 -9.19
CA LYS A 390 3.48 16.32 -8.28
C LYS A 390 3.02 15.00 -7.67
N ASP A 391 1.71 14.76 -7.59
CA ASP A 391 1.12 13.67 -6.81
C ASP A 391 0.49 12.60 -7.73
N HIS A 392 1.33 11.99 -8.58
CA HIS A 392 0.90 10.91 -9.47
C HIS A 392 2.06 9.93 -9.72
N TYR A 393 2.16 8.91 -8.87
CA TYR A 393 3.28 7.96 -8.87
C TYR A 393 2.80 6.51 -8.84
N ALA A 394 3.69 5.58 -9.22
CA ALA A 394 3.42 4.14 -9.20
C ALA A 394 2.16 3.75 -9.98
N THR A 395 1.92 4.40 -11.13
CA THR A 395 0.72 4.20 -11.93
C THR A 395 0.69 2.84 -12.57
N VAL A 396 -0.37 2.07 -12.29
CA VAL A 396 -0.62 0.76 -12.88
C VAL A 396 -2.10 0.59 -13.25
N THR A 397 -2.39 -0.41 -14.10
CA THR A 397 -3.74 -0.64 -14.64
C THR A 397 -4.33 -1.96 -14.16
N TRP A 398 -5.68 -2.04 -14.12
CA TRP A 398 -6.40 -3.29 -13.86
C TRP A 398 -6.22 -4.30 -14.98
N SER A 399 -5.86 -5.53 -14.61
CA SER A 399 -5.95 -6.70 -15.47
C SER A 399 -7.41 -7.12 -15.61
N ASP A 400 -7.79 -7.69 -16.76
CA ASP A 400 -9.13 -8.22 -17.05
C ASP A 400 -10.29 -7.22 -16.86
N ALA A 401 -10.03 -5.90 -16.93
CA ALA A 401 -11.10 -4.89 -16.86
C ALA A 401 -12.17 -5.13 -17.93
N PRO A 402 -13.47 -4.94 -17.60
CA PRO A 402 -14.56 -5.19 -18.55
C PRO A 402 -14.48 -4.25 -19.75
N ASP A 403 -15.12 -4.65 -20.86
CA ASP A 403 -15.24 -3.87 -22.09
C ASP A 403 -13.89 -3.51 -22.75
N ASN A 404 -12.84 -4.28 -22.48
CA ASN A 404 -11.47 -4.04 -22.92
C ASN A 404 -10.93 -2.65 -22.51
N ARG A 405 -11.49 -2.06 -21.48
CA ARG A 405 -11.02 -0.80 -20.93
C ARG A 405 -9.65 -0.96 -20.30
N ARG A 406 -8.85 0.09 -20.38
CA ARG A 406 -7.60 0.20 -19.64
C ARG A 406 -7.77 1.28 -18.58
N ILE A 407 -8.02 0.83 -17.35
CA ILE A 407 -8.29 1.72 -16.22
C ILE A 407 -7.05 1.77 -15.34
N ALA A 408 -6.56 2.97 -15.08
CA ALA A 408 -5.37 3.24 -14.28
C ALA A 408 -5.73 3.91 -12.94
N ILE A 409 -4.87 3.70 -11.97
CA ILE A 409 -4.84 4.46 -10.71
C ILE A 409 -3.38 4.65 -10.28
N ALA A 410 -3.11 5.70 -9.52
CA ALA A 410 -1.77 6.04 -9.05
C ALA A 410 -1.78 6.33 -7.54
N TRP A 411 -0.64 6.25 -6.90
CA TRP A 411 -0.43 6.85 -5.60
C TRP A 411 -0.46 8.37 -5.71
N MET A 412 -1.40 9.01 -5.02
CA MET A 412 -1.57 10.46 -5.03
C MET A 412 -0.78 11.09 -3.88
N SER A 413 0.53 11.02 -3.99
CA SER A 413 1.50 11.66 -3.10
C SER A 413 2.87 11.76 -3.78
N ASN A 414 3.87 12.25 -3.05
CA ASN A 414 5.22 12.44 -3.57
C ASN A 414 6.24 12.12 -2.47
N TRP A 415 7.32 11.41 -2.81
CA TRP A 415 8.35 11.00 -1.85
C TRP A 415 9.03 12.18 -1.14
N GLN A 416 9.01 13.39 -1.75
CA GLN A 416 9.56 14.61 -1.12
C GLN A 416 8.90 14.94 0.22
N TYR A 417 7.61 14.59 0.42
CA TYR A 417 6.85 15.00 1.60
C TYR A 417 5.84 13.96 2.12
N ALA A 418 5.78 12.80 1.54
CA ALA A 418 4.76 11.79 1.88
C ALA A 418 4.73 11.43 3.38
N ASN A 419 5.91 11.44 4.04
CA ASN A 419 6.01 11.18 5.48
C ASN A 419 5.61 12.37 6.37
N ASP A 420 5.42 13.56 5.80
CA ASP A 420 5.24 14.83 6.53
C ASP A 420 3.90 15.52 6.26
N VAL A 421 3.00 14.85 5.50
CA VAL A 421 1.64 15.36 5.26
C VAL A 421 0.85 15.46 6.58
N PRO A 422 -0.08 16.44 6.71
CA PRO A 422 -0.73 16.76 7.97
C PRO A 422 -1.91 15.81 8.31
N THR A 423 -1.65 14.51 8.22
CA THR A 423 -2.53 13.44 8.71
C THR A 423 -1.77 12.60 9.72
N SER A 424 -2.45 11.94 10.64
CA SER A 424 -1.81 11.21 11.74
C SER A 424 -2.11 9.72 11.69
N GLN A 425 -3.38 9.33 11.78
CA GLN A 425 -3.76 7.92 11.87
C GLN A 425 -3.62 7.19 10.53
N TYR A 426 -3.69 7.89 9.41
CA TYR A 426 -3.48 7.33 8.07
C TYR A 426 -2.61 8.26 7.23
N ARG A 427 -1.99 7.72 6.18
CA ARG A 427 -1.30 8.52 5.16
C ARG A 427 -1.51 7.96 3.78
N SER A 428 -1.68 8.91 2.86
CA SER A 428 -1.83 8.80 1.42
C SER A 428 -3.21 8.32 0.95
N PRO A 429 -3.71 8.94 -0.11
CA PRO A 429 -4.78 8.43 -0.96
C PRO A 429 -4.23 7.94 -2.30
N ASN A 430 -5.08 7.26 -3.07
CA ASN A 430 -4.88 7.06 -4.50
C ASN A 430 -5.53 8.19 -5.31
N SER A 431 -5.07 8.36 -6.56
CA SER A 431 -5.74 9.19 -7.55
C SER A 431 -7.17 8.69 -7.80
N ILE A 432 -7.97 9.45 -8.53
CA ILE A 432 -9.20 8.91 -9.12
C ILE A 432 -8.84 7.85 -10.17
N PRO A 433 -9.71 6.86 -10.42
CA PRO A 433 -9.55 5.95 -11.55
C PRO A 433 -9.69 6.72 -12.87
N ARG A 434 -8.83 6.39 -13.85
CA ARG A 434 -8.75 7.05 -15.15
C ARG A 434 -8.75 6.03 -16.26
N ASP A 435 -9.59 6.24 -17.28
CA ASP A 435 -9.56 5.46 -18.51
C ASP A 435 -8.46 5.99 -19.43
N LEU A 436 -7.68 5.07 -19.97
CA LEU A 436 -6.58 5.37 -20.88
C LEU A 436 -6.96 5.09 -22.32
N SER A 437 -6.61 5.99 -23.24
CA SER A 437 -6.73 5.82 -24.68
C SER A 437 -5.53 6.44 -25.39
N LEU A 438 -5.38 6.16 -26.70
CA LEU A 438 -4.37 6.78 -27.54
C LEU A 438 -5.01 7.65 -28.62
N PHE A 439 -4.44 8.82 -28.86
CA PHE A 439 -4.83 9.70 -29.94
C PHE A 439 -3.63 10.16 -30.76
N ALA A 440 -3.86 10.52 -32.00
CA ALA A 440 -2.82 11.04 -32.89
C ALA A 440 -3.03 12.55 -33.13
N ILE A 441 -1.94 13.32 -33.01
CA ILE A 441 -1.89 14.74 -33.35
C ILE A 441 -0.51 15.11 -33.87
N ASP A 442 -0.45 15.91 -34.94
CA ASP A 442 0.79 16.42 -35.53
C ASP A 442 1.86 15.34 -35.83
N GLY A 443 1.39 14.14 -36.24
CA GLY A 443 2.26 13.01 -36.55
C GLY A 443 2.81 12.25 -35.34
N GLY A 444 2.44 12.64 -34.12
CA GLY A 444 2.76 11.93 -32.88
C GLY A 444 1.56 11.17 -32.31
N ILE A 445 1.82 10.10 -31.55
CA ILE A 445 0.80 9.35 -30.80
C ILE A 445 0.99 9.62 -29.31
N TYR A 446 -0.10 9.96 -28.64
CA TYR A 446 -0.09 10.40 -27.24
C TYR A 446 -1.09 9.59 -26.42
N LEU A 447 -0.75 9.38 -25.14
CA LEU A 447 -1.61 8.76 -24.15
C LEU A 447 -2.56 9.82 -23.56
N GLN A 448 -3.85 9.58 -23.66
CA GLN A 448 -4.91 10.31 -22.98
C GLN A 448 -5.27 9.60 -21.69
N SER A 449 -5.51 10.37 -20.64
CA SER A 449 -5.94 9.91 -19.32
C SER A 449 -7.17 10.71 -18.90
N ALA A 450 -8.34 10.09 -18.94
CA ALA A 450 -9.62 10.73 -18.62
C ALA A 450 -10.23 10.13 -17.34
N PRO A 451 -10.90 10.93 -16.50
CA PRO A 451 -11.64 10.39 -15.35
C PRO A 451 -12.61 9.29 -15.77
N SER A 452 -12.60 8.16 -15.05
CA SER A 452 -13.50 7.04 -15.35
C SER A 452 -14.97 7.45 -15.22
N PRO A 453 -15.86 7.01 -16.11
CA PRO A 453 -17.26 7.45 -16.15
C PRO A 453 -18.05 7.09 -14.88
N GLU A 454 -17.63 6.12 -14.12
CA GLU A 454 -18.20 5.75 -12.82
C GLU A 454 -18.24 6.91 -11.83
N LEU A 455 -17.29 7.84 -11.92
CA LEU A 455 -17.22 9.05 -11.09
C LEU A 455 -18.41 9.97 -11.29
N LEU A 456 -19.12 9.89 -12.42
CA LEU A 456 -20.34 10.67 -12.68
C LEU A 456 -21.43 10.39 -11.64
N LYS A 457 -21.40 9.22 -10.97
CA LYS A 457 -22.33 8.89 -9.88
C LYS A 457 -22.15 9.77 -8.64
N LEU A 458 -20.98 10.40 -8.49
CA LEU A 458 -20.70 11.32 -7.39
C LEU A 458 -21.27 12.73 -7.61
N ARG A 459 -21.67 13.06 -8.86
CA ARG A 459 -22.17 14.37 -9.20
C ARG A 459 -23.51 14.64 -8.50
N GLY A 460 -23.54 15.71 -7.71
CA GLY A 460 -24.75 16.23 -7.10
C GLY A 460 -25.41 17.30 -7.96
N VAL A 461 -25.98 18.30 -7.29
CA VAL A 461 -26.64 19.43 -7.96
C VAL A 461 -25.61 20.30 -8.69
N SER A 462 -25.80 20.51 -10.00
CA SER A 462 -24.96 21.39 -10.79
C SER A 462 -25.57 22.80 -10.93
N LYS A 463 -24.71 23.80 -11.00
CA LYS A 463 -25.10 25.19 -11.33
C LYS A 463 -24.31 25.65 -12.54
N LYS A 464 -25.02 26.05 -13.59
CA LYS A 464 -24.43 26.61 -14.81
C LYS A 464 -24.50 28.12 -14.80
N ARG A 465 -23.40 28.77 -15.17
CA ARG A 465 -23.31 30.22 -15.39
C ARG A 465 -22.64 30.47 -16.73
N SER A 466 -23.07 31.54 -17.41
CA SER A 466 -22.44 32.01 -18.63
C SER A 466 -22.23 33.53 -18.51
N PHE A 467 -21.05 33.98 -18.82
CA PHE A 467 -20.72 35.40 -18.74
C PHE A 467 -19.54 35.75 -19.66
N LYS A 468 -19.41 37.03 -19.98
CA LYS A 468 -18.21 37.57 -20.62
C LYS A 468 -17.23 38.03 -19.53
N VAL A 469 -15.96 37.71 -19.71
CA VAL A 469 -14.87 38.19 -18.85
C VAL A 469 -13.96 39.08 -19.67
N ASN A 470 -13.69 40.28 -19.14
CA ASN A 470 -12.64 41.16 -19.60
C ASN A 470 -11.90 41.64 -18.33
N GLY A 471 -10.68 41.19 -18.15
CA GLY A 471 -9.98 41.28 -16.87
C GLY A 471 -10.51 40.25 -15.85
N THR A 472 -10.70 40.62 -14.61
CA THR A 472 -11.08 39.72 -13.52
C THR A 472 -12.57 39.80 -13.20
N ARG A 473 -13.21 38.62 -12.98
CA ARG A 473 -14.57 38.50 -12.49
C ARG A 473 -14.66 37.61 -11.28
N ILE A 474 -15.18 38.13 -10.18
CA ILE A 474 -15.46 37.34 -8.97
C ILE A 474 -16.82 36.67 -9.11
N VAL A 475 -16.89 35.38 -8.89
CA VAL A 475 -18.11 34.59 -8.89
C VAL A 475 -18.33 34.07 -7.47
N LYS A 476 -19.39 34.52 -6.82
CA LYS A 476 -19.79 34.09 -5.47
C LYS A 476 -20.96 33.11 -5.53
N ASP A 477 -21.11 32.29 -4.51
CA ASP A 477 -22.27 31.41 -4.30
C ASP A 477 -22.52 30.42 -5.47
N LEU A 478 -21.45 29.95 -6.11
CA LEU A 478 -21.58 28.94 -7.16
C LEU A 478 -22.15 27.64 -6.60
N ILE A 479 -21.64 27.17 -5.48
CA ILE A 479 -22.05 25.92 -4.84
C ILE A 479 -22.12 26.12 -3.33
N PRO A 480 -23.32 26.28 -2.74
CA PRO A 480 -23.47 26.35 -1.30
C PRO A 480 -23.27 24.95 -0.70
N ASN A 481 -22.63 24.86 0.47
CA ASN A 481 -22.48 23.66 1.30
C ASN A 481 -21.79 22.48 0.60
N ASN A 482 -20.72 22.71 -0.14
CA ASN A 482 -20.00 21.66 -0.86
C ASN A 482 -18.96 20.92 -0.01
N GLU A 483 -18.74 21.32 1.22
CA GLU A 483 -17.74 20.75 2.13
C GLU A 483 -16.33 20.59 1.51
N GLY A 484 -16.04 21.35 0.44
CA GLY A 484 -14.79 21.28 -0.31
C GLY A 484 -14.70 20.19 -1.40
N ALA A 485 -15.78 19.44 -1.63
CA ALA A 485 -15.84 18.41 -2.67
C ALA A 485 -16.71 18.89 -3.84
N TYR A 486 -16.10 19.19 -4.99
CA TYR A 486 -16.79 19.69 -6.18
C TYR A 486 -16.01 19.39 -7.46
N GLU A 487 -16.71 19.48 -8.58
CA GLU A 487 -16.16 19.43 -9.93
C GLU A 487 -16.50 20.76 -10.65
N ILE A 488 -15.53 21.29 -11.39
CA ILE A 488 -15.70 22.51 -12.19
C ILE A 488 -15.43 22.14 -13.65
N GLU A 489 -16.42 22.40 -14.51
CA GLU A 489 -16.29 22.30 -15.96
C GLU A 489 -16.35 23.69 -16.58
N LEU A 490 -15.31 24.05 -17.33
CA LEU A 490 -15.16 25.33 -17.99
C LEU A 490 -15.16 25.15 -19.50
N SER A 491 -16.05 25.90 -20.19
CA SER A 491 -16.03 25.99 -21.64
C SER A 491 -15.70 27.43 -22.06
N LEU A 492 -14.60 27.61 -22.76
CA LEU A 492 -14.12 28.90 -23.23
C LEU A 492 -14.48 29.10 -24.71
N LYS A 493 -15.03 30.26 -25.07
CA LYS A 493 -15.37 30.61 -26.47
C LYS A 493 -14.85 31.99 -26.80
N ASN A 494 -14.47 32.20 -28.05
CA ASN A 494 -14.00 33.48 -28.59
C ASN A 494 -12.86 34.09 -27.77
N GLN A 495 -11.93 33.27 -27.42
CA GLN A 495 -10.79 33.58 -26.60
C GLN A 495 -9.83 34.54 -27.34
N GLN A 496 -9.40 35.63 -26.70
CA GLN A 496 -8.45 36.62 -27.24
C GLN A 496 -7.36 37.03 -26.24
N ALA A 497 -7.41 36.52 -25.00
CA ALA A 497 -6.39 36.78 -24.01
C ALA A 497 -5.22 35.75 -24.19
N GLU A 498 -4.02 36.15 -23.87
CA GLU A 498 -2.84 35.28 -23.87
C GLU A 498 -2.95 34.25 -22.76
N ILE A 499 -3.43 34.65 -21.58
CA ILE A 499 -3.60 33.78 -20.41
C ILE A 499 -5.05 33.83 -19.94
N ILE A 500 -5.62 32.66 -19.69
CA ILE A 500 -6.90 32.50 -19.00
C ILE A 500 -6.68 31.61 -17.79
N GLY A 501 -7.28 31.99 -16.66
CA GLY A 501 -7.22 31.21 -15.45
C GLY A 501 -8.48 31.34 -14.60
N PHE A 502 -8.55 30.51 -13.59
CA PHE A 502 -9.47 30.71 -12.48
C PHE A 502 -8.76 30.44 -11.16
N ARG A 503 -9.18 31.17 -10.14
CA ARG A 503 -8.62 31.10 -8.80
C ARG A 503 -9.71 30.73 -7.82
N LEU A 504 -9.46 29.68 -7.04
CA LEU A 504 -10.25 29.35 -5.87
C LEU A 504 -9.57 29.95 -4.65
N TYR A 505 -10.29 30.67 -3.83
CA TYR A 505 -9.73 31.27 -2.62
C TYR A 505 -10.77 31.32 -1.51
N ASN A 506 -10.30 31.39 -0.28
CA ASN A 506 -11.13 31.54 0.92
C ASN A 506 -10.79 32.82 1.70
N ASP A 507 -11.57 33.09 2.74
CA ASP A 507 -11.40 34.29 3.58
C ASP A 507 -10.12 34.27 4.43
N LYS A 508 -9.37 33.17 4.44
CA LYS A 508 -8.09 33.04 5.15
C LYS A 508 -6.88 33.35 4.26
N GLY A 509 -7.09 33.65 3.00
CA GLY A 509 -6.03 33.88 2.02
C GLY A 509 -5.39 32.61 1.49
N GLU A 510 -5.99 31.43 1.72
CA GLU A 510 -5.60 30.19 1.06
C GLU A 510 -6.17 30.21 -0.36
N GLU A 511 -5.34 29.89 -1.36
CA GLU A 511 -5.76 29.95 -2.76
C GLU A 511 -5.16 28.80 -3.60
N VAL A 512 -5.90 28.44 -4.65
CA VAL A 512 -5.44 27.57 -5.74
C VAL A 512 -5.65 28.33 -7.04
N ASP A 513 -4.57 28.61 -7.76
CA ASP A 513 -4.57 29.33 -9.03
C ASP A 513 -4.30 28.36 -10.17
N MET A 514 -5.20 28.33 -11.15
CA MET A 514 -5.10 27.48 -12.33
C MET A 514 -5.13 28.35 -13.57
N GLN A 515 -4.06 28.27 -14.37
CA GLN A 515 -3.88 29.09 -15.57
C GLN A 515 -3.68 28.21 -16.79
N TYR A 516 -4.22 28.66 -17.91
CA TYR A 516 -4.01 28.12 -19.25
C TYR A 516 -3.36 29.22 -20.11
N ASP A 517 -2.18 28.90 -20.60
CA ASP A 517 -1.36 29.75 -21.45
C ASP A 517 -1.47 29.33 -22.91
#